data_caa3bb2e25286edb49fdd916cc29ee72
#
_entry.id   caa3bb2e25286edb49fdd916cc29ee72
#
_cell.length_a   1.000
_cell.length_b   1.000
_cell.length_c   1.000
_cell.angle_alpha   90.00
_cell.angle_beta   90.00
_cell.angle_gamma   90.00
#
_symmetry.space_group_name_H-M   'P 1'
#
loop_
_entity.id
_entity.type
_entity.pdbx_description
1 polymer ?
#
loop_
_entity_poly.entity_id
_entity_poly.type
_entity_poly.pdbx_seq_one_letter_code
_entity_poly.pdbx_strand_id
1 'polypeptide(L)'
;WFFLILIQLSIISCSSAGAQSIGGGPSSDRLPLRRSPARHHPAPEPAAQVIENTAWSSTPHLERWSEDGGGNTGGNPEWHQRWRKPLRAAFNWLRDTVNPIYEQETRSFGLDPWKLRNEYIDVVLDRSHENVEQFIEKHTETTLSSEQIIKLLILLVIQHHAMLMYTSCGWFFDEVTGIETMQDILYAARVLQLTEDITGTNYESQFLKLLAEAESNIPEHQNAAVAFVLFVRPSIVDMPRLGAHYAVSSLFS
;
A
#
# COMPACT_ATOMS: atom_id res chain seq x y z
N TRP A 1 -4.13 17.80 11.48
CA TRP A 1 -2.66 17.85 11.38
C TRP A 1 -2.00 16.63 12.02
N PHE A 2 -2.38 16.25 13.22
CA PHE A 2 -1.83 15.08 13.92
C PHE A 2 -2.20 13.74 13.26
N PHE A 3 -3.31 13.67 12.54
CA PHE A 3 -3.83 12.44 11.91
C PHE A 3 -2.96 11.95 10.75
N LEU A 4 -2.28 12.85 10.04
CA LEU A 4 -1.39 12.53 8.92
C LEU A 4 -0.02 11.99 9.37
N ILE A 5 0.42 12.31 10.58
CA ILE A 5 1.75 11.92 11.10
C ILE A 5 1.77 10.44 11.54
N LEU A 6 0.67 9.90 12.08
CA LEU A 6 0.60 8.51 12.55
C LEU A 6 0.59 7.46 11.41
N ILE A 7 0.18 7.85 10.21
CA ILE A 7 0.20 6.95 9.04
C ILE A 7 1.63 6.64 8.58
N GLN A 8 2.59 7.50 8.89
CA GLN A 8 3.98 7.38 8.40
C GLN A 8 4.89 6.56 9.31
N LEU A 9 4.54 6.36 10.57
CA LEU A 9 5.35 5.56 11.51
C LEU A 9 5.28 4.05 11.23
N SER A 10 4.26 3.56 10.52
CA SER A 10 4.16 2.15 10.13
C SER A 10 5.05 1.77 8.93
N ILE A 11 5.57 2.73 8.18
CA ILE A 11 6.36 2.48 6.96
C ILE A 11 7.86 2.26 7.28
N ILE A 12 8.33 2.74 8.43
CA ILE A 12 9.77 2.74 8.75
C ILE A 12 10.25 1.42 9.40
N SER A 13 9.34 0.55 9.82
CA SER A 13 9.70 -0.65 10.59
C SER A 13 10.11 -1.87 9.75
N CYS A 14 10.05 -1.81 8.41
CA CYS A 14 10.39 -2.97 7.56
C CYS A 14 11.88 -3.05 7.15
N SER A 15 12.75 -2.17 7.67
CA SER A 15 14.16 -2.09 7.23
C SER A 15 15.18 -2.79 8.13
N SER A 16 14.78 -3.51 9.19
CA SER A 16 15.77 -4.09 10.12
C SER A 16 15.45 -5.50 10.64
N ALA A 17 14.88 -6.39 9.82
CA ALA A 17 14.81 -7.80 10.14
C ALA A 17 15.97 -8.53 9.45
N GLY A 18 16.94 -8.88 10.23
CA GLY A 18 18.23 -9.49 10.02
C GLY A 18 18.41 -10.47 8.87
N ALA A 19 19.36 -10.16 8.02
CA ALA A 19 20.08 -11.14 7.24
C ALA A 19 21.03 -11.91 8.18
N GLN A 20 20.65 -13.13 8.56
CA GLN A 20 21.62 -14.07 9.14
C GLN A 20 22.50 -14.65 8.03
N SER A 21 23.77 -14.42 8.17
CA SER A 21 24.82 -14.95 7.31
C SER A 21 24.90 -16.47 7.40
N ILE A 22 24.77 -17.15 6.27
CA ILE A 22 25.25 -18.52 6.09
C ILE A 22 26.66 -18.43 5.48
N GLY A 23 27.57 -19.13 6.10
CA GLY A 23 28.99 -18.96 6.00
C GLY A 23 29.68 -19.35 4.70
N GLY A 24 30.87 -18.75 4.55
CA GLY A 24 32.11 -19.41 4.15
C GLY A 24 32.32 -19.66 2.67
N GLY A 25 32.94 -18.70 1.96
CA GLY A 25 33.71 -18.91 0.74
C GLY A 25 34.70 -17.77 0.53
N PRO A 26 35.86 -17.97 -0.11
CA PRO A 26 37.03 -17.14 0.04
C PRO A 26 36.91 -15.76 -0.62
N SER A 27 37.64 -14.83 0.00
CA SER A 27 37.85 -13.43 -0.38
C SER A 27 37.96 -13.18 -1.88
N SER A 28 37.11 -12.34 -2.41
CA SER A 28 37.41 -11.57 -3.61
C SER A 28 37.13 -10.09 -3.32
N ASP A 29 38.05 -9.29 -3.75
CA ASP A 29 38.19 -7.86 -3.51
C ASP A 29 36.90 -7.06 -3.56
N ARG A 30 36.57 -6.41 -2.46
CA ARG A 30 35.54 -5.39 -2.41
C ARG A 30 36.04 -4.17 -3.17
N LEU A 31 35.62 -4.02 -4.40
CA LEU A 31 35.70 -2.75 -5.10
C LEU A 31 34.84 -1.71 -4.31
N PRO A 32 35.43 -0.57 -3.93
CA PRO A 32 34.67 0.48 -3.27
C PRO A 32 33.62 1.00 -4.24
N LEU A 33 32.35 1.01 -3.83
CA LEU A 33 31.28 1.72 -4.52
C LEU A 33 31.67 3.21 -4.59
N ARG A 34 32.34 3.60 -5.67
CA ARG A 34 32.54 5.01 -6.00
C ARG A 34 31.15 5.62 -6.18
N ARG A 35 30.76 6.51 -5.28
CA ARG A 35 29.72 7.50 -5.56
C ARG A 35 30.16 8.25 -6.81
N SER A 36 29.57 7.91 -7.94
CA SER A 36 29.68 8.75 -9.12
C SER A 36 29.03 10.09 -8.81
N PRO A 37 29.74 11.22 -8.97
CA PRO A 37 29.07 12.51 -8.94
C PRO A 37 28.02 12.51 -10.04
N ALA A 38 26.83 13.06 -9.75
CA ALA A 38 25.77 13.21 -10.73
C ALA A 38 26.34 13.90 -11.99
N ARG A 39 26.65 13.11 -13.02
CA ARG A 39 27.04 13.65 -14.31
C ARG A 39 25.76 14.14 -14.98
N HIS A 40 25.71 15.42 -15.34
CA HIS A 40 24.80 15.87 -16.35
C HIS A 40 24.97 14.98 -17.57
N HIS A 41 23.96 14.16 -17.87
CA HIS A 41 23.91 13.40 -19.11
C HIS A 41 23.49 14.34 -20.25
N PRO A 42 24.37 14.65 -21.18
CA PRO A 42 23.98 15.38 -22.38
C PRO A 42 23.52 14.34 -23.40
N ALA A 43 22.27 14.27 -23.65
CA ALA A 43 21.55 13.73 -24.80
C ALA A 43 20.24 13.10 -24.36
N PRO A 44 19.23 13.03 -25.21
CA PRO A 44 18.03 12.29 -24.90
C PRO A 44 18.43 10.81 -24.66
N GLU A 45 18.27 10.34 -23.41
CA GLU A 45 18.44 8.93 -23.12
C GLU A 45 17.46 8.15 -24.00
N PRO A 46 17.92 7.06 -24.64
CA PRO A 46 17.01 6.20 -25.38
C PRO A 46 15.92 5.76 -24.41
N ALA A 47 14.66 6.05 -24.74
CA ALA A 47 13.53 5.63 -23.94
C ALA A 47 13.58 4.10 -23.79
N ALA A 48 13.73 3.63 -22.55
CA ALA A 48 13.67 2.21 -22.29
C ALA A 48 12.22 1.75 -22.47
N GLN A 49 12.02 0.81 -23.39
CA GLN A 49 10.71 0.19 -23.57
C GLN A 49 10.59 -1.01 -22.62
N VAL A 50 9.60 -0.96 -21.76
CA VAL A 50 9.24 -2.11 -20.90
C VAL A 50 8.58 -3.17 -21.78
N ILE A 51 9.09 -4.41 -21.73
CA ILE A 51 8.43 -5.54 -22.37
C ILE A 51 7.30 -5.99 -21.44
N GLU A 52 6.07 -5.75 -21.84
CA GLU A 52 4.89 -6.08 -21.06
C GLU A 52 4.76 -7.59 -20.81
N ASN A 53 4.11 -7.96 -19.71
CA ASN A 53 3.86 -9.35 -19.31
C ASN A 53 5.13 -10.20 -19.13
N THR A 54 6.25 -9.58 -18.76
CA THR A 54 7.50 -10.25 -18.46
C THR A 54 7.98 -9.95 -17.04
N ALA A 55 8.76 -10.88 -16.48
CA ALA A 55 9.45 -10.69 -15.21
C ALA A 55 10.90 -11.14 -15.35
N TRP A 56 11.84 -10.27 -15.01
CA TRP A 56 13.28 -10.55 -15.13
C TRP A 56 13.81 -11.44 -13.99
N SER A 57 13.10 -11.54 -12.86
CA SER A 57 13.56 -12.23 -11.65
C SER A 57 12.63 -13.36 -11.17
N SER A 58 11.54 -13.63 -11.85
CA SER A 58 10.57 -14.65 -11.47
C SER A 58 10.35 -15.68 -12.59
N THR A 59 10.53 -16.95 -12.28
CA THR A 59 10.22 -18.07 -13.18
C THR A 59 9.24 -18.99 -12.44
N PRO A 60 8.07 -19.32 -13.02
CA PRO A 60 7.58 -18.82 -14.28
C PRO A 60 6.86 -17.47 -14.16
N HIS A 61 7.38 -16.45 -14.80
CA HIS A 61 6.74 -15.16 -15.13
C HIS A 61 6.03 -14.40 -13.99
N LEU A 62 4.94 -13.69 -14.33
CA LEU A 62 4.20 -12.78 -13.45
C LEU A 62 3.16 -13.48 -12.56
N GLU A 63 2.96 -14.77 -12.70
CA GLU A 63 1.92 -15.54 -12.01
C GLU A 63 2.03 -15.44 -10.48
N ARG A 64 3.27 -15.36 -9.96
CA ARG A 64 3.52 -15.15 -8.52
C ARG A 64 2.74 -13.97 -7.93
N TRP A 65 2.52 -12.93 -8.72
CA TRP A 65 1.87 -11.69 -8.29
C TRP A 65 0.35 -11.71 -8.44
N SER A 66 -0.23 -12.81 -8.91
CA SER A 66 -1.66 -12.89 -9.20
C SER A 66 -2.30 -14.23 -8.99
N GLU A 67 -1.54 -15.33 -8.98
CA GLU A 67 -2.10 -16.68 -8.92
C GLU A 67 -1.09 -17.73 -8.45
N ASP A 68 -1.52 -19.00 -8.40
CA ASP A 68 -0.70 -20.14 -7.99
C ASP A 68 0.21 -20.60 -9.12
N GLY A 69 1.32 -19.92 -9.32
CA GLY A 69 2.35 -20.26 -10.32
C GLY A 69 3.43 -21.23 -9.82
N GLY A 70 3.23 -21.90 -8.70
CA GLY A 70 4.20 -22.85 -8.12
C GLY A 70 5.45 -22.19 -7.52
N GLY A 71 5.50 -20.86 -7.47
CA GLY A 71 6.61 -20.13 -6.88
C GLY A 71 6.50 -20.07 -5.36
N ASN A 72 7.27 -20.88 -4.63
CA ASN A 72 7.35 -20.87 -3.17
C ASN A 72 8.77 -20.53 -2.70
N THR A 73 8.93 -20.28 -1.40
CA THR A 73 10.22 -20.00 -0.76
C THR A 73 10.97 -21.28 -0.37
N GLY A 74 10.33 -22.44 -0.48
CA GLY A 74 10.89 -23.75 -0.13
C GLY A 74 10.86 -24.08 1.37
N GLY A 75 10.37 -23.17 2.21
CA GLY A 75 10.30 -23.38 3.66
C GLY A 75 9.25 -24.43 4.09
N ASN A 76 8.14 -24.49 3.35
CA ASN A 76 7.03 -25.41 3.59
C ASN A 76 6.57 -26.02 2.26
N PRO A 77 7.14 -27.16 1.83
CA PRO A 77 6.86 -27.75 0.52
C PRO A 77 5.39 -28.12 0.29
N GLU A 78 4.65 -28.43 1.38
CA GLU A 78 3.23 -28.80 1.32
C GLU A 78 2.28 -27.59 1.17
N TRP A 79 2.80 -26.36 1.30
CA TRP A 79 1.98 -25.17 1.22
C TRP A 79 1.71 -24.78 -0.24
N HIS A 80 0.47 -24.37 -0.49
CA HIS A 80 0.03 -23.86 -1.79
C HIS A 80 -0.05 -22.33 -1.81
N GLN A 81 -0.08 -21.75 -3.00
CA GLN A 81 -0.24 -20.31 -3.22
C GLN A 81 -1.60 -19.97 -3.87
N ARG A 82 -2.58 -20.87 -3.81
CA ARG A 82 -3.93 -20.68 -4.38
C ARG A 82 -4.65 -19.45 -3.84
N TRP A 83 -4.29 -19.00 -2.63
CA TRP A 83 -4.81 -17.79 -2.01
C TRP A 83 -4.51 -16.51 -2.80
N ARG A 84 -3.47 -16.48 -3.64
CA ARG A 84 -3.05 -15.29 -4.39
C ARG A 84 -4.13 -14.78 -5.34
N LYS A 85 -4.78 -15.66 -6.08
CA LYS A 85 -5.81 -15.30 -7.05
C LYS A 85 -7.04 -14.67 -6.41
N PRO A 86 -7.69 -15.27 -5.40
CA PRO A 86 -8.82 -14.62 -4.73
C PRO A 86 -8.43 -13.36 -3.97
N LEU A 87 -7.25 -13.29 -3.34
CA LEU A 87 -6.76 -12.05 -2.74
C LEU A 87 -6.63 -10.94 -3.78
N ARG A 88 -6.05 -11.26 -4.95
CA ARG A 88 -5.96 -10.31 -6.07
C ARG A 88 -7.31 -9.86 -6.55
N ALA A 89 -8.28 -10.75 -6.64
CA ALA A 89 -9.64 -10.43 -7.02
C ALA A 89 -10.33 -9.49 -6.00
N ALA A 90 -10.11 -9.72 -4.70
CA ALA A 90 -10.62 -8.86 -3.65
C ALA A 90 -10.04 -7.43 -3.74
N PHE A 91 -8.73 -7.31 -3.94
CA PHE A 91 -8.09 -6.00 -4.10
C PHE A 91 -8.50 -5.29 -5.39
N ASN A 92 -8.62 -6.02 -6.49
CA ASN A 92 -9.13 -5.46 -7.75
C ASN A 92 -10.55 -4.91 -7.59
N TRP A 93 -11.43 -5.68 -6.94
CA TRP A 93 -12.78 -5.24 -6.65
C TRP A 93 -12.80 -3.95 -5.82
N LEU A 94 -11.98 -3.87 -4.77
CA LEU A 94 -11.91 -2.67 -3.92
C LEU A 94 -11.40 -1.47 -4.72
N ARG A 95 -10.31 -1.61 -5.49
CA ARG A 95 -9.77 -0.57 -6.37
C ARG A 95 -10.85 -0.08 -7.35
N ASP A 96 -11.54 -1.01 -8.01
CA ASP A 96 -12.54 -0.70 -9.03
C ASP A 96 -13.81 -0.07 -8.42
N THR A 97 -14.03 -0.31 -7.12
CA THR A 97 -15.10 0.36 -6.37
C THR A 97 -14.72 1.79 -6.01
N VAL A 98 -13.49 2.04 -5.56
CA VAL A 98 -13.10 3.38 -5.06
C VAL A 98 -12.67 4.34 -6.17
N ASN A 99 -12.20 3.86 -7.31
CA ASN A 99 -11.76 4.70 -8.41
C ASN A 99 -12.87 5.62 -8.95
N PRO A 100 -14.10 5.14 -9.25
CA PRO A 100 -15.20 6.01 -9.68
C PRO A 100 -15.58 7.05 -8.63
N ILE A 101 -15.53 6.69 -7.34
CA ILE A 101 -15.80 7.62 -6.23
C ILE A 101 -14.76 8.74 -6.25
N TYR A 102 -13.48 8.38 -6.32
CA TYR A 102 -12.38 9.32 -6.42
C TYR A 102 -12.52 10.28 -7.61
N GLU A 103 -12.83 9.73 -8.80
CA GLU A 103 -12.98 10.53 -10.01
C GLU A 103 -14.16 11.50 -9.91
N GLN A 104 -15.31 11.03 -9.46
CA GLN A 104 -16.50 11.85 -9.34
C GLN A 104 -16.31 12.99 -8.35
N GLU A 105 -15.79 12.69 -7.17
CA GLU A 105 -15.57 13.67 -6.11
C GLU A 105 -14.52 14.70 -6.52
N THR A 106 -13.41 14.26 -7.11
CA THR A 106 -12.33 15.17 -7.54
C THR A 106 -12.80 16.10 -8.67
N ARG A 107 -13.57 15.57 -9.65
CA ARG A 107 -14.15 16.38 -10.71
C ARG A 107 -15.19 17.39 -10.20
N SER A 108 -15.89 17.07 -9.10
CA SER A 108 -16.83 18.04 -8.48
C SER A 108 -16.13 19.29 -7.96
N PHE A 109 -14.84 19.22 -7.68
CA PHE A 109 -13.99 20.37 -7.31
C PHE A 109 -13.37 21.07 -8.52
N GLY A 110 -13.70 20.66 -9.74
CA GLY A 110 -13.13 21.23 -10.97
C GLY A 110 -11.72 20.76 -11.29
N LEU A 111 -11.26 19.65 -10.67
CA LEU A 111 -9.90 19.11 -10.77
C LEU A 111 -9.82 17.94 -11.74
N ASP A 112 -8.65 17.75 -12.37
CA ASP A 112 -8.32 16.53 -13.11
C ASP A 112 -7.84 15.43 -12.12
N PRO A 113 -8.62 14.34 -11.93
CA PRO A 113 -8.32 13.33 -10.94
C PRO A 113 -6.94 12.67 -11.14
N TRP A 114 -6.66 12.29 -12.39
CA TRP A 114 -5.47 11.50 -12.66
C TRP A 114 -4.19 12.33 -12.69
N LYS A 115 -4.27 13.56 -13.17
CA LYS A 115 -3.15 14.49 -13.05
C LYS A 115 -2.84 14.78 -11.58
N LEU A 116 -3.87 15.07 -10.79
CA LEU A 116 -3.72 15.34 -9.36
C LEU A 116 -3.09 14.14 -8.63
N ARG A 117 -3.58 12.91 -8.88
CA ARG A 117 -3.01 11.70 -8.28
C ARG A 117 -1.55 11.49 -8.64
N ASN A 118 -1.20 11.69 -9.91
CA ASN A 118 0.15 11.43 -10.39
C ASN A 118 1.17 12.42 -9.81
N GLU A 119 0.74 13.64 -9.48
CA GLU A 119 1.58 14.67 -8.88
C GLU A 119 1.53 14.65 -7.33
N TYR A 120 0.68 13.84 -6.72
CA TYR A 120 0.54 13.75 -5.26
C TYR A 120 1.82 13.31 -4.54
N ILE A 121 2.78 12.77 -5.24
CA ILE A 121 4.11 12.43 -4.69
C ILE A 121 4.78 13.65 -4.03
N ASP A 122 4.58 14.84 -4.55
CA ASP A 122 5.12 16.07 -3.98
C ASP A 122 4.61 16.30 -2.54
N VAL A 123 3.33 16.01 -2.30
CA VAL A 123 2.71 16.08 -0.95
C VAL A 123 3.14 14.90 -0.06
N VAL A 124 3.37 13.72 -0.63
CA VAL A 124 3.87 12.55 0.14
C VAL A 124 5.26 12.81 0.68
N LEU A 125 6.13 13.46 -0.10
CA LEU A 125 7.51 13.76 0.27
C LEU A 125 7.63 14.96 1.23
N ASP A 126 6.75 15.95 1.08
CA ASP A 126 6.70 17.13 1.96
C ASP A 126 5.24 17.46 2.29
N ARG A 127 4.86 17.22 3.55
CA ARG A 127 3.50 17.45 4.07
C ARG A 127 3.37 18.77 4.81
N SER A 128 4.30 19.72 4.64
CA SER A 128 4.18 21.06 5.20
C SER A 128 2.91 21.73 4.67
N HIS A 129 2.33 22.60 5.47
CA HIS A 129 1.12 23.35 5.09
C HIS A 129 1.35 24.15 3.80
N GLU A 130 2.49 24.78 3.72
CA GLU A 130 2.89 25.58 2.56
C GLU A 130 2.93 24.74 1.27
N ASN A 131 3.56 23.57 1.30
CA ASN A 131 3.63 22.69 0.14
C ASN A 131 2.25 22.14 -0.26
N VAL A 132 1.40 21.80 0.70
CA VAL A 132 0.02 21.36 0.43
C VAL A 132 -0.80 22.49 -0.21
N GLU A 133 -0.67 23.73 0.26
CA GLU A 133 -1.35 24.88 -0.35
C GLU A 133 -0.87 25.10 -1.78
N GLN A 134 0.43 25.14 -2.03
CA GLN A 134 1.01 25.28 -3.37
C GLN A 134 0.57 24.15 -4.30
N PHE A 135 0.53 22.89 -3.80
CA PHE A 135 0.04 21.76 -4.57
C PHE A 135 -1.41 21.96 -5.01
N ILE A 136 -2.28 22.43 -4.13
CA ILE A 136 -3.69 22.66 -4.45
C ILE A 136 -3.83 23.82 -5.43
N GLU A 137 -3.16 24.96 -5.19
CA GLU A 137 -3.19 26.14 -6.06
C GLU A 137 -2.71 25.83 -7.49
N LYS A 138 -1.71 24.95 -7.63
CA LYS A 138 -1.21 24.48 -8.93
C LYS A 138 -2.28 23.77 -9.76
N HIS A 139 -3.28 23.15 -9.12
CA HIS A 139 -4.25 22.30 -9.79
C HIS A 139 -5.65 22.92 -9.94
N THR A 140 -5.94 24.00 -9.24
CA THR A 140 -7.25 24.67 -9.33
C THR A 140 -7.12 26.19 -9.43
N GLU A 141 -7.99 26.78 -10.24
CA GLU A 141 -8.14 28.24 -10.32
C GLU A 141 -9.16 28.77 -9.30
N THR A 142 -9.89 27.86 -8.62
CA THR A 142 -10.90 28.20 -7.63
C THR A 142 -10.40 27.98 -6.22
N THR A 143 -10.76 28.89 -5.31
CA THR A 143 -10.45 28.71 -3.88
C THR A 143 -11.33 27.62 -3.29
N LEU A 144 -10.71 26.56 -2.80
CA LEU A 144 -11.39 25.47 -2.07
C LEU A 144 -11.55 25.86 -0.60
N SER A 145 -12.67 25.47 0.01
CA SER A 145 -12.85 25.58 1.45
C SER A 145 -11.95 24.58 2.20
N SER A 146 -11.69 24.84 3.49
CA SER A 146 -10.90 23.92 4.33
C SER A 146 -11.48 22.50 4.36
N GLU A 147 -12.81 22.35 4.34
CA GLU A 147 -13.48 21.06 4.30
C GLU A 147 -13.25 20.35 2.96
N GLN A 148 -13.30 21.08 1.84
CA GLN A 148 -13.01 20.52 0.52
C GLN A 148 -11.55 20.08 0.40
N ILE A 149 -10.61 20.86 0.95
CA ILE A 149 -9.19 20.52 0.99
C ILE A 149 -8.98 19.22 1.79
N ILE A 150 -9.58 19.11 2.98
CA ILE A 150 -9.49 17.89 3.80
C ILE A 150 -10.05 16.68 3.05
N LYS A 151 -11.24 16.82 2.45
CA LYS A 151 -11.85 15.74 1.66
C LYS A 151 -10.96 15.33 0.48
N LEU A 152 -10.39 16.29 -0.23
CA LEU A 152 -9.48 16.05 -1.34
C LEU A 152 -8.22 15.28 -0.90
N LEU A 153 -7.61 15.67 0.21
CA LEU A 153 -6.46 14.99 0.76
C LEU A 153 -6.79 13.56 1.21
N ILE A 154 -7.97 13.32 1.78
CA ILE A 154 -8.43 11.97 2.13
C ILE A 154 -8.60 11.13 0.88
N LEU A 155 -9.19 11.68 -0.19
CA LEU A 155 -9.34 11.00 -1.47
C LEU A 155 -7.99 10.60 -2.09
N LEU A 156 -6.98 11.46 -2.00
CA LEU A 156 -5.62 11.17 -2.44
C LEU A 156 -4.95 10.08 -1.59
N VAL A 157 -5.19 10.09 -0.27
CA VAL A 157 -4.72 9.02 0.64
C VAL A 157 -5.39 7.69 0.29
N ILE A 158 -6.68 7.66 -0.05
CA ILE A 158 -7.36 6.46 -0.53
C ILE A 158 -6.65 5.90 -1.77
N GLN A 159 -6.37 6.75 -2.77
CA GLN A 159 -5.66 6.35 -3.99
C GLN A 159 -4.25 5.83 -3.71
N HIS A 160 -3.52 6.47 -2.81
CA HIS A 160 -2.19 6.02 -2.40
C HIS A 160 -2.25 4.62 -1.76
N HIS A 161 -3.15 4.38 -0.82
CA HIS A 161 -3.29 3.07 -0.18
C HIS A 161 -3.82 2.02 -1.16
N ALA A 162 -4.70 2.39 -2.10
CA ALA A 162 -5.16 1.50 -3.16
C ALA A 162 -4.03 1.02 -4.10
N MET A 163 -2.95 1.78 -4.24
CA MET A 163 -1.74 1.33 -4.92
C MET A 163 -0.87 0.45 -4.00
N LEU A 164 -0.74 0.82 -2.72
CA LEU A 164 0.07 0.07 -1.75
C LEU A 164 -0.46 -1.35 -1.47
N MET A 165 -1.77 -1.63 -1.65
CA MET A 165 -2.34 -2.99 -1.58
C MET A 165 -1.63 -4.00 -2.49
N TYR A 166 -0.91 -3.54 -3.50
CA TYR A 166 -0.21 -4.38 -4.48
C TYR A 166 1.29 -4.43 -4.26
N THR A 167 1.75 -4.12 -3.05
CA THR A 167 3.17 -4.19 -2.69
C THR A 167 3.69 -5.61 -2.88
N SER A 168 4.76 -5.77 -3.63
CA SER A 168 5.23 -7.08 -4.10
C SER A 168 5.60 -8.05 -2.98
N CYS A 169 6.04 -7.55 -1.83
CA CYS A 169 6.39 -8.38 -0.67
C CYS A 169 5.22 -9.22 -0.17
N GLY A 170 3.99 -8.69 -0.21
CA GLY A 170 2.79 -9.42 0.21
C GLY A 170 2.44 -10.62 -0.66
N TRP A 171 3.02 -10.71 -1.86
CA TRP A 171 2.81 -11.80 -2.83
C TRP A 171 3.99 -12.77 -2.91
N PHE A 172 5.10 -12.43 -2.25
CA PHE A 172 6.34 -13.18 -2.38
C PHE A 172 6.35 -14.46 -1.55
N PHE A 173 5.87 -14.37 -0.31
CA PHE A 173 5.89 -15.47 0.65
C PHE A 173 4.75 -16.47 0.43
N ASP A 174 4.75 -17.58 1.19
CA ASP A 174 3.95 -18.75 0.89
C ASP A 174 2.61 -18.79 1.62
N GLU A 175 2.39 -17.86 2.57
CA GLU A 175 1.21 -17.88 3.43
C GLU A 175 0.47 -16.52 3.41
N VAL A 176 -0.85 -16.60 3.21
CA VAL A 176 -1.71 -15.42 3.15
C VAL A 176 -1.76 -14.65 4.48
N THR A 177 -1.52 -15.30 5.59
CA THR A 177 -1.48 -14.67 6.91
C THR A 177 -0.06 -14.27 7.34
N GLY A 178 0.91 -14.35 6.41
CA GLY A 178 2.24 -13.79 6.60
C GLY A 178 2.21 -12.28 6.82
N ILE A 179 3.19 -11.77 7.56
CA ILE A 179 3.22 -10.35 7.97
C ILE A 179 3.19 -9.40 6.76
N GLU A 180 3.83 -9.76 5.67
CA GLU A 180 3.90 -8.96 4.45
C GLU A 180 2.54 -8.89 3.73
N THR A 181 1.84 -10.03 3.63
CA THR A 181 0.50 -10.07 3.04
C THR A 181 -0.52 -9.38 3.96
N MET A 182 -0.37 -9.53 5.28
CA MET A 182 -1.20 -8.80 6.24
C MET A 182 -1.00 -7.28 6.12
N GLN A 183 0.20 -6.82 5.79
CA GLN A 183 0.44 -5.39 5.54
C GLN A 183 -0.34 -4.89 4.31
N ASP A 184 -0.40 -5.67 3.22
CA ASP A 184 -1.20 -5.31 2.04
C ASP A 184 -2.71 -5.28 2.38
N ILE A 185 -3.18 -6.21 3.21
CA ILE A 185 -4.56 -6.23 3.70
C ILE A 185 -4.85 -5.04 4.65
N LEU A 186 -3.86 -4.59 5.44
CA LEU A 186 -3.97 -3.37 6.26
C LEU A 186 -4.14 -2.11 5.39
N TYR A 187 -3.44 -2.03 4.25
CA TYR A 187 -3.66 -0.93 3.30
C TYR A 187 -5.08 -0.97 2.73
N ALA A 188 -5.60 -2.15 2.40
CA ALA A 188 -6.99 -2.32 1.95
C ALA A 188 -7.99 -1.91 3.05
N ALA A 189 -7.75 -2.27 4.30
CA ALA A 189 -8.58 -1.84 5.43
C ALA A 189 -8.60 -0.31 5.59
N ARG A 190 -7.47 0.34 5.35
CA ARG A 190 -7.43 1.81 5.38
C ARG A 190 -8.23 2.44 4.22
N VAL A 191 -8.17 1.85 3.04
CA VAL A 191 -9.03 2.26 1.91
C VAL A 191 -10.51 2.14 2.27
N LEU A 192 -10.93 1.00 2.84
CA LEU A 192 -12.30 0.77 3.29
C LEU A 192 -12.75 1.82 4.31
N GLN A 193 -11.96 2.03 5.37
CA GLN A 193 -12.27 2.99 6.44
C GLN A 193 -12.45 4.40 5.88
N LEU A 194 -11.49 4.91 5.10
CA LEU A 194 -11.54 6.27 4.58
C LEU A 194 -12.66 6.45 3.55
N THR A 195 -12.98 5.39 2.78
CA THR A 195 -14.09 5.44 1.82
C THR A 195 -15.43 5.50 2.56
N GLU A 196 -15.61 4.74 3.64
CA GLU A 196 -16.78 4.82 4.49
C GLU A 196 -16.93 6.22 5.13
N ASP A 197 -15.84 6.80 5.63
CA ASP A 197 -15.83 8.15 6.20
C ASP A 197 -16.31 9.22 5.20
N ILE A 198 -15.98 9.08 3.90
CA ILE A 198 -16.37 10.03 2.85
C ILE A 198 -17.78 9.79 2.33
N THR A 199 -18.17 8.52 2.13
CA THR A 199 -19.41 8.14 1.41
C THR A 199 -20.55 7.76 2.33
N GLY A 200 -20.27 7.43 3.59
CA GLY A 200 -21.21 6.81 4.53
C GLY A 200 -21.58 5.37 4.17
N THR A 201 -20.94 4.77 3.17
CA THR A 201 -21.22 3.41 2.71
C THR A 201 -20.17 2.43 3.19
N ASN A 202 -20.61 1.36 3.87
CA ASN A 202 -19.72 0.30 4.34
C ASN A 202 -19.51 -0.75 3.25
N TYR A 203 -18.27 -0.88 2.78
CA TYR A 203 -17.84 -1.86 1.79
C TYR A 203 -17.15 -3.08 2.40
N GLU A 204 -16.85 -3.07 3.72
CA GLU A 204 -16.11 -4.14 4.41
C GLU A 204 -16.79 -5.50 4.26
N SER A 205 -18.12 -5.56 4.42
CA SER A 205 -18.85 -6.82 4.36
C SER A 205 -18.71 -7.54 3.02
N GLN A 206 -18.69 -6.79 1.91
CA GLN A 206 -18.49 -7.38 0.58
C GLN A 206 -17.01 -7.74 0.37
N PHE A 207 -16.10 -6.93 0.83
CA PHE A 207 -14.67 -7.21 0.77
C PHE A 207 -14.32 -8.51 1.53
N LEU A 208 -14.86 -8.71 2.72
CA LEU A 208 -14.65 -9.92 3.52
C LEU A 208 -15.18 -11.19 2.83
N LYS A 209 -16.31 -11.11 2.10
CA LYS A 209 -16.79 -12.23 1.29
C LYS A 209 -15.79 -12.67 0.24
N LEU A 210 -15.12 -11.71 -0.41
CA LEU A 210 -14.08 -12.00 -1.40
C LEU A 210 -12.81 -12.52 -0.75
N LEU A 211 -12.42 -11.96 0.39
CA LEU A 211 -11.25 -12.44 1.16
C LEU A 211 -11.44 -13.88 1.68
N ALA A 212 -12.67 -14.30 1.95
CA ALA A 212 -12.96 -15.65 2.43
C ALA A 212 -12.53 -16.75 1.43
N GLU A 213 -12.45 -16.41 0.14
CA GLU A 213 -11.98 -17.34 -0.90
C GLU A 213 -10.45 -17.54 -0.88
N ALA A 214 -9.71 -16.68 -0.18
CA ALA A 214 -8.26 -16.78 -0.03
C ALA A 214 -7.90 -17.69 1.17
N GLU A 215 -7.85 -19.00 0.90
CA GLU A 215 -7.57 -20.03 1.93
C GLU A 215 -6.15 -19.91 2.47
N SER A 216 -6.02 -20.01 3.80
CA SER A 216 -4.74 -20.12 4.50
C SER A 216 -4.23 -21.56 4.50
N ASN A 217 -2.91 -21.73 4.43
CA ASN A 217 -2.27 -23.03 4.69
C ASN A 217 -2.24 -23.38 6.17
N ILE A 218 -2.56 -22.44 7.06
CA ILE A 218 -2.61 -22.62 8.51
C ILE A 218 -4.07 -22.85 8.91
N PRO A 219 -4.45 -24.06 9.36
CA PRO A 219 -5.85 -24.41 9.64
C PRO A 219 -6.53 -23.47 10.65
N GLU A 220 -5.80 -22.97 11.63
CA GLU A 220 -6.29 -22.07 12.68
C GLU A 220 -6.70 -20.72 12.10
N HIS A 221 -6.09 -20.29 11.01
CA HIS A 221 -6.38 -19.03 10.35
C HIS A 221 -7.48 -19.15 9.29
N GLN A 222 -7.79 -20.36 8.83
CA GLN A 222 -8.80 -20.70 7.83
C GLN A 222 -8.62 -19.96 6.48
N ASN A 223 -8.78 -18.64 6.45
CA ASN A 223 -8.71 -17.80 5.25
C ASN A 223 -8.39 -16.33 5.58
N ALA A 224 -8.16 -15.52 4.56
CA ALA A 224 -7.81 -14.12 4.73
C ALA A 224 -8.92 -13.27 5.40
N ALA A 225 -10.20 -13.65 5.32
CA ALA A 225 -11.26 -12.93 6.00
C ALA A 225 -11.22 -13.16 7.51
N VAL A 226 -10.94 -14.39 7.96
CA VAL A 226 -10.73 -14.68 9.39
C VAL A 226 -9.48 -13.95 9.88
N ALA A 227 -8.39 -13.97 9.12
CA ALA A 227 -7.17 -13.23 9.44
C ALA A 227 -7.41 -11.71 9.52
N PHE A 228 -8.24 -11.14 8.62
CA PHE A 228 -8.65 -9.74 8.70
C PHE A 228 -9.31 -9.42 10.03
N VAL A 229 -10.26 -10.23 10.47
CA VAL A 229 -10.97 -10.01 11.75
C VAL A 229 -10.04 -10.13 12.95
N LEU A 230 -9.11 -11.09 12.91
CA LEU A 230 -8.21 -11.38 14.04
C LEU A 230 -7.04 -10.39 14.15
N PHE A 231 -6.45 -9.98 13.04
CA PHE A 231 -5.19 -9.24 13.03
C PHE A 231 -5.32 -7.80 12.50
N VAL A 232 -6.16 -7.59 11.47
CA VAL A 232 -6.29 -6.30 10.80
C VAL A 232 -7.28 -5.39 11.51
N ARG A 233 -8.49 -5.86 11.79
CA ARG A 233 -9.53 -5.08 12.44
C ARG A 233 -9.11 -4.51 13.80
N PRO A 234 -8.41 -5.22 14.68
CA PRO A 234 -7.88 -4.64 15.92
C PRO A 234 -6.83 -3.54 15.71
N SER A 235 -6.17 -3.53 14.56
CA SER A 235 -5.10 -2.56 14.22
C SER A 235 -5.65 -1.29 13.56
N ILE A 236 -6.93 -1.25 13.18
CA ILE A 236 -7.55 -0.05 12.62
C ILE A 236 -7.61 1.02 13.69
N VAL A 237 -6.99 2.17 13.40
CA VAL A 237 -7.00 3.33 14.31
C VAL A 237 -8.20 4.21 13.98
N ASP A 238 -9.07 4.40 14.96
CA ASP A 238 -10.19 5.31 14.95
C ASP A 238 -9.97 6.49 15.92
N MET A 239 -10.86 7.49 15.89
CA MET A 239 -10.76 8.65 16.77
C MET A 239 -10.83 8.30 18.28
N PRO A 240 -11.68 7.38 18.76
CA PRO A 240 -11.66 6.93 20.14
C PRO A 240 -10.31 6.32 20.56
N ARG A 241 -9.71 5.47 19.73
CA ARG A 241 -8.39 4.87 20.01
C ARG A 241 -7.28 5.90 20.02
N LEU A 242 -7.33 6.85 19.09
CA LEU A 242 -6.37 7.96 19.05
C LEU A 242 -6.49 8.81 20.33
N GLY A 243 -7.72 9.15 20.75
CA GLY A 243 -7.98 9.89 21.98
C GLY A 243 -7.51 9.15 23.23
N ALA A 244 -7.76 7.84 23.31
CA ALA A 244 -7.28 6.99 24.40
C ALA A 244 -5.75 6.95 24.45
N HIS A 245 -5.09 6.78 23.30
CA HIS A 245 -3.63 6.80 23.22
C HIS A 245 -3.06 8.14 23.67
N TYR A 246 -3.64 9.25 23.20
CA TYR A 246 -3.23 10.59 23.63
C TYR A 246 -3.40 10.78 25.14
N ALA A 247 -4.54 10.38 25.70
CA ALA A 247 -4.81 10.50 27.13
C ALA A 247 -3.79 9.69 27.97
N VAL A 248 -3.47 8.46 27.55
CA VAL A 248 -2.45 7.66 28.25
C VAL A 248 -1.07 8.29 28.11
N SER A 249 -0.66 8.69 26.89
CA SER A 249 0.67 9.29 26.64
C SER A 249 0.88 10.58 27.40
N SER A 250 -0.16 11.41 27.55
CA SER A 250 -0.09 12.68 28.28
C SER A 250 0.11 12.53 29.80
N LEU A 251 -0.11 11.33 30.36
CA LEU A 251 0.18 11.04 31.77
C LEU A 251 1.67 10.78 32.03
N PHE A 252 2.45 10.51 31.00
CA PHE A 252 3.87 10.15 31.08
C PHE A 252 4.79 11.18 30.39
N SER A 253 4.21 12.29 29.91
CA SER A 253 4.95 13.44 29.33
C SER A 253 5.13 14.52 30.38
#